data_538edf2762a32078a6e675b9bb0f81da
#
_entry.id   538edf2762a32078a6e675b9bb0f81da
#
_cell.length_a   1.000
_cell.length_b   1.000
_cell.length_c   1.000
_cell.angle_alpha   90.00
_cell.angle_beta   90.00
_cell.angle_gamma   90.00
#
_symmetry.space_group_name_H-M   'P 1'
#
loop_
_entity.id
_entity.type
_entity.pdbx_description
1 polymer ?
#
loop_
_entity_poly.entity_id
_entity_poly.type
_entity_poly.pdbx_seq_one_letter_code
_entity_poly.pdbx_strand_id
1 'polypeptide(L)'
;MKLLRHGPQGAERPGLLHSDGTIRDLTGIVPDIGGAVLSDVGLSALRGVDAGNLPIVPADTRLGACVGGTGKFICIGLNYADHAAESGMAVPPEPVIFMKATSAICGPNDPILIPRGSEKTDWEVELAVVIGTKAKYVSEAEALNHVAGYAVANDVSERAFQAERAGQWTKGKSCDNFGQLGPWLVTRDEVPDPQTLSMWLTVNGKTMQNGSTKTMVYGVAHVVSYLSQFMTLHPGDVISTGTPPGVGMGMKPQQYLRPGDVVELGIDGLGRQRQDVVADG
;
A
#
# COMPACT_ATOMS: atom_id res chain seq x y z
N MET A 1 15.79 6.39 2.55
CA MET A 1 16.04 5.81 1.20
C MET A 1 14.69 5.47 0.56
N LYS A 2 14.65 5.41 -0.79
CA LYS A 2 13.47 4.99 -1.56
C LYS A 2 13.82 3.71 -2.29
N LEU A 3 13.40 2.57 -1.74
CA LEU A 3 13.68 1.23 -2.26
C LEU A 3 12.51 0.76 -3.14
N LEU A 4 12.80 0.05 -4.20
CA LEU A 4 11.81 -0.38 -5.18
C LEU A 4 12.17 -1.73 -5.81
N ARG A 5 11.25 -2.29 -6.59
CA ARG A 5 11.50 -3.44 -7.43
C ARG A 5 11.12 -3.10 -8.87
N HIS A 6 11.93 -3.52 -9.83
CA HIS A 6 11.78 -3.17 -11.24
C HIS A 6 11.95 -4.39 -12.13
N GLY A 7 11.32 -4.37 -13.31
CA GLY A 7 11.41 -5.44 -14.30
C GLY A 7 10.08 -6.16 -14.54
N PRO A 8 10.09 -7.23 -15.33
CA PRO A 8 8.90 -8.00 -15.66
C PRO A 8 8.23 -8.60 -14.42
N GLN A 9 6.90 -8.74 -14.46
CA GLN A 9 6.13 -9.36 -13.39
C GLN A 9 6.62 -10.79 -13.11
N GLY A 10 6.85 -11.09 -11.83
CA GLY A 10 7.39 -12.37 -11.37
C GLY A 10 8.90 -12.54 -11.54
N ALA A 11 9.59 -11.56 -12.14
CA ALA A 11 11.04 -11.52 -12.30
C ALA A 11 11.63 -10.15 -11.94
N GLU A 12 10.99 -9.46 -11.01
CA GLU A 12 11.43 -8.17 -10.53
C GLU A 12 12.79 -8.27 -9.83
N ARG A 13 13.56 -7.19 -9.91
CA ARG A 13 14.88 -7.02 -9.32
C ARG A 13 14.87 -5.85 -8.32
N PRO A 14 15.73 -5.88 -7.29
CA PRO A 14 15.84 -4.79 -6.34
C PRO A 14 16.44 -3.54 -6.97
N GLY A 15 15.96 -2.37 -6.57
CA GLY A 15 16.44 -1.09 -7.01
C GLY A 15 16.33 0.00 -5.94
N LEU A 16 17.00 1.09 -6.17
CA LEU A 16 17.01 2.29 -5.33
C LEU A 16 16.78 3.52 -6.20
N LEU A 17 15.85 4.39 -5.82
CA LEU A 17 15.75 5.73 -6.41
C LEU A 17 16.86 6.60 -5.83
N HIS A 18 17.80 7.00 -6.69
CA HIS A 18 18.94 7.86 -6.33
C HIS A 18 18.52 9.35 -6.31
N SER A 19 19.33 10.18 -5.65
CA SER A 19 19.05 11.62 -5.49
C SER A 19 19.04 12.41 -6.80
N ASP A 20 19.65 11.89 -7.86
CA ASP A 20 19.63 12.46 -9.22
C ASP A 20 18.33 12.11 -10.00
N GLY A 21 17.41 11.37 -9.38
CA GLY A 21 16.15 10.96 -9.99
C GLY A 21 16.23 9.67 -10.82
N THR A 22 17.40 9.04 -10.94
CA THR A 22 17.55 7.76 -11.64
C THR A 22 17.35 6.57 -10.70
N ILE A 23 16.93 5.46 -11.25
CA ILE A 23 16.86 4.18 -10.53
C ILE A 23 18.20 3.46 -10.70
N ARG A 24 18.76 3.02 -9.58
CA ARG A 24 19.99 2.22 -9.53
C ARG A 24 19.65 0.75 -9.26
N ASP A 25 20.22 -0.14 -10.06
CA ASP A 25 20.06 -1.58 -9.91
C ASP A 25 20.87 -2.08 -8.70
N LEU A 26 20.19 -2.73 -7.75
CA LEU A 26 20.80 -3.35 -6.57
C LEU A 26 21.07 -4.86 -6.75
N THR A 27 20.90 -5.40 -7.96
CA THR A 27 21.20 -6.81 -8.26
C THR A 27 22.67 -7.09 -7.94
N GLY A 28 22.94 -8.16 -7.19
CA GLY A 28 24.29 -8.49 -6.70
C GLY A 28 24.66 -7.82 -5.37
N ILE A 29 23.92 -6.81 -4.91
CA ILE A 29 24.06 -6.21 -3.57
C ILE A 29 23.13 -6.89 -2.57
N VAL A 30 21.84 -6.99 -2.93
CA VAL A 30 20.82 -7.71 -2.16
C VAL A 30 20.01 -8.62 -3.07
N PRO A 31 19.46 -9.74 -2.55
CA PRO A 31 18.68 -10.67 -3.38
C PRO A 31 17.32 -10.07 -3.80
N ASP A 32 16.67 -9.30 -2.94
CA ASP A 32 15.39 -8.63 -3.18
C ASP A 32 15.13 -7.56 -2.11
N ILE A 33 14.11 -6.70 -2.32
CA ILE A 33 13.61 -5.79 -1.28
C ILE A 33 12.57 -6.54 -0.46
N GLY A 34 13.02 -7.34 0.49
CA GLY A 34 12.16 -8.20 1.31
C GLY A 34 12.93 -8.89 2.43
N GLY A 35 12.20 -9.60 3.30
CA GLY A 35 12.78 -10.41 4.36
C GLY A 35 13.82 -9.67 5.21
N ALA A 36 14.98 -10.25 5.42
CA ALA A 36 16.05 -9.71 6.27
C ALA A 36 16.63 -8.38 5.78
N VAL A 37 16.51 -8.06 4.49
CA VAL A 37 16.97 -6.77 3.92
C VAL A 37 16.22 -5.58 4.51
N LEU A 38 14.96 -5.79 4.93
CA LEU A 38 14.11 -4.77 5.53
C LEU A 38 14.41 -4.50 7.01
N SER A 39 15.26 -5.31 7.65
CA SER A 39 15.67 -5.09 9.05
C SER A 39 16.57 -3.85 9.16
N ASP A 40 16.70 -3.32 10.38
CA ASP A 40 17.61 -2.18 10.64
C ASP A 40 19.04 -2.46 10.19
N VAL A 41 19.52 -3.69 10.37
CA VAL A 41 20.85 -4.12 9.92
C VAL A 41 20.92 -4.12 8.39
N GLY A 42 19.92 -4.67 7.70
CA GLY A 42 19.87 -4.69 6.23
C GLY A 42 19.76 -3.29 5.64
N LEU A 43 18.87 -2.46 6.18
CA LEU A 43 18.74 -1.06 5.75
C LEU A 43 19.99 -0.24 6.03
N SER A 44 20.67 -0.49 7.15
CA SER A 44 21.95 0.18 7.45
C SER A 44 23.04 -0.23 6.47
N ALA A 45 23.11 -1.50 6.09
CA ALA A 45 24.05 -1.97 5.08
C ALA A 45 23.79 -1.31 3.71
N LEU A 46 22.52 -1.18 3.30
CA LEU A 46 22.14 -0.50 2.06
C LEU A 46 22.51 1.00 2.06
N ARG A 47 22.42 1.69 3.20
CA ARG A 47 22.88 3.10 3.31
C ARG A 47 24.38 3.26 3.08
N GLY A 48 25.17 2.23 3.36
CA GLY A 48 26.61 2.21 3.10
C GLY A 48 27.00 1.95 1.65
N VAL A 49 26.04 1.63 0.78
CA VAL A 49 26.31 1.35 -0.65
C VAL A 49 26.54 2.65 -1.40
N ASP A 50 27.63 2.73 -2.18
CA ASP A 50 27.86 3.83 -3.12
C ASP A 50 26.96 3.66 -4.36
N ALA A 51 25.71 4.11 -4.21
CA ALA A 51 24.69 3.97 -5.24
C ALA A 51 25.02 4.78 -6.51
N GLY A 52 25.85 5.81 -6.43
CA GLY A 52 26.26 6.63 -7.59
C GLY A 52 26.95 5.81 -8.68
N ASN A 53 27.65 4.75 -8.30
CA ASN A 53 28.41 3.88 -9.21
C ASN A 53 27.64 2.62 -9.67
N LEU A 54 26.39 2.42 -9.21
CA LEU A 54 25.59 1.29 -9.63
C LEU A 54 24.98 1.49 -11.04
N PRO A 55 24.65 0.41 -11.78
CA PRO A 55 24.01 0.50 -13.07
C PRO A 55 22.68 1.25 -13.01
N ILE A 56 22.44 2.11 -14.01
CA ILE A 56 21.18 2.82 -14.15
C ILE A 56 20.15 1.91 -14.81
N VAL A 57 18.97 1.83 -14.22
CA VAL A 57 17.81 1.15 -14.81
C VAL A 57 17.15 2.07 -15.83
N PRO A 58 16.79 1.60 -17.06
CA PRO A 58 16.09 2.41 -18.04
C PRO A 58 14.78 3.01 -17.47
N ALA A 59 14.50 4.27 -17.81
CA ALA A 59 13.40 5.03 -17.20
C ALA A 59 11.99 4.47 -17.51
N ASP A 60 11.86 3.72 -18.60
CA ASP A 60 10.62 3.08 -19.05
C ASP A 60 10.42 1.66 -18.48
N THR A 61 11.34 1.22 -17.61
CA THR A 61 11.23 -0.11 -16.97
C THR A 61 10.04 -0.14 -16.02
N ARG A 62 9.20 -1.19 -16.15
CA ARG A 62 8.07 -1.43 -15.23
C ARG A 62 8.55 -1.48 -13.78
N LEU A 63 7.81 -0.85 -12.89
CA LEU A 63 7.95 -1.02 -11.44
C LEU A 63 7.00 -2.11 -10.96
N GLY A 64 7.54 -3.08 -10.22
CA GLY A 64 6.75 -4.06 -9.49
C GLY A 64 6.32 -3.52 -8.12
N ALA A 65 5.59 -4.32 -7.35
CA ALA A 65 5.34 -4.03 -5.95
C ALA A 65 6.67 -3.76 -5.23
N CYS A 66 6.75 -2.69 -4.45
CA CYS A 66 8.01 -2.21 -3.89
C CYS A 66 8.64 -3.16 -2.85
N VAL A 67 7.88 -4.15 -2.36
CA VAL A 67 8.33 -5.20 -1.44
C VAL A 67 8.06 -6.57 -2.04
N GLY A 68 9.07 -7.44 -2.00
CA GLY A 68 8.99 -8.83 -2.43
C GLY A 68 8.77 -9.80 -1.27
N GLY A 69 8.17 -10.96 -1.57
CA GLY A 69 8.00 -12.02 -0.58
C GLY A 69 7.03 -11.69 0.56
N THR A 70 6.04 -10.83 0.31
CA THR A 70 5.02 -10.45 1.29
C THR A 70 4.25 -11.67 1.77
N GLY A 71 4.33 -11.96 3.08
CA GLY A 71 3.65 -13.09 3.70
C GLY A 71 2.19 -12.80 4.02
N LYS A 72 1.89 -11.57 4.48
CA LYS A 72 0.54 -11.10 4.79
C LYS A 72 0.32 -9.70 4.23
N PHE A 73 -0.85 -9.48 3.62
CA PHE A 73 -1.37 -8.16 3.32
C PHE A 73 -2.60 -7.91 4.21
N ILE A 74 -2.36 -7.24 5.33
CA ILE A 74 -3.36 -6.97 6.36
C ILE A 74 -3.95 -5.59 6.10
N CYS A 75 -5.26 -5.43 6.25
CA CYS A 75 -5.94 -4.16 6.04
C CYS A 75 -6.77 -3.77 7.27
N ILE A 76 -6.90 -2.47 7.49
CA ILE A 76 -7.69 -1.90 8.59
C ILE A 76 -8.88 -1.15 8.00
N GLY A 77 -10.07 -1.65 8.25
CA GLY A 77 -11.33 -1.01 7.81
C GLY A 77 -11.77 0.11 8.76
N LEU A 78 -12.50 1.10 8.19
CA LEU A 78 -13.17 2.17 8.94
C LEU A 78 -12.24 2.98 9.87
N ASN A 79 -10.99 3.16 9.46
CA ASN A 79 -9.96 3.79 10.28
C ASN A 79 -9.89 5.33 10.14
N TYR A 80 -10.85 5.94 9.45
CA TYR A 80 -10.99 7.40 9.37
C TYR A 80 -12.40 7.78 9.82
N ALA A 81 -12.50 8.66 10.81
CA ALA A 81 -13.78 9.02 11.43
C ALA A 81 -14.76 9.65 10.43
N ASP A 82 -14.25 10.48 9.55
CA ASP A 82 -14.98 11.14 8.49
C ASP A 82 -15.42 10.16 7.39
N HIS A 83 -14.62 9.17 7.06
CA HIS A 83 -15.00 8.08 6.14
C HIS A 83 -16.08 7.17 6.75
N ALA A 84 -16.00 6.85 8.03
CA ALA A 84 -17.05 6.10 8.72
C ALA A 84 -18.39 6.85 8.66
N ALA A 85 -18.39 8.16 8.91
CA ALA A 85 -19.57 9.03 8.80
C ALA A 85 -20.14 9.07 7.37
N GLU A 86 -19.28 9.19 6.33
CA GLU A 86 -19.68 9.15 4.91
C GLU A 86 -20.39 7.84 4.56
N SER A 87 -19.88 6.72 5.06
CA SER A 87 -20.41 5.38 4.85
C SER A 87 -21.65 5.06 5.72
N GLY A 88 -22.06 5.98 6.59
CA GLY A 88 -23.19 5.78 7.51
C GLY A 88 -22.91 4.75 8.63
N MET A 89 -21.65 4.47 8.89
CA MET A 89 -21.21 3.52 9.91
C MET A 89 -20.65 4.24 11.13
N ALA A 90 -20.83 3.66 12.32
CA ALA A 90 -20.18 4.15 13.52
C ALA A 90 -18.68 3.81 13.48
N VAL A 91 -17.87 4.68 14.07
CA VAL A 91 -16.45 4.37 14.32
C VAL A 91 -16.40 3.11 15.20
N PRO A 92 -15.71 2.04 14.77
CA PRO A 92 -15.64 0.81 15.54
C PRO A 92 -14.83 1.03 16.83
N PRO A 93 -15.15 0.30 17.92
CA PRO A 93 -14.44 0.44 19.20
C PRO A 93 -13.01 -0.09 19.18
N GLU A 94 -12.65 -0.85 18.14
CA GLU A 94 -11.32 -1.39 17.89
C GLU A 94 -11.08 -1.55 16.37
N PRO A 95 -9.83 -1.66 15.91
CA PRO A 95 -9.53 -1.79 14.48
C PRO A 95 -10.24 -2.99 13.84
N VAL A 96 -10.98 -2.76 12.76
CA VAL A 96 -11.56 -3.83 11.94
C VAL A 96 -10.47 -4.43 11.05
N ILE A 97 -10.11 -5.69 11.30
CA ILE A 97 -9.05 -6.38 10.56
C ILE A 97 -9.67 -7.22 9.44
N PHE A 98 -9.11 -7.09 8.24
CA PHE A 98 -9.33 -8.03 7.14
C PHE A 98 -8.04 -8.22 6.36
N MET A 99 -8.04 -9.09 5.37
CA MET A 99 -6.85 -9.39 4.58
C MET A 99 -7.16 -9.36 3.09
N LYS A 100 -6.16 -8.95 2.31
CA LYS A 100 -6.08 -9.26 0.88
C LYS A 100 -5.25 -10.53 0.69
N ALA A 101 -5.64 -11.37 -0.26
CA ALA A 101 -4.75 -12.43 -0.73
C ALA A 101 -3.46 -11.79 -1.27
N THR A 102 -2.32 -12.40 -1.00
CA THR A 102 -1.04 -11.87 -1.50
C THR A 102 -0.94 -11.91 -3.03
N SER A 103 -1.75 -12.76 -3.70
CA SER A 103 -1.91 -12.77 -5.15
C SER A 103 -2.52 -11.50 -5.74
N ALA A 104 -3.21 -10.68 -4.92
CA ALA A 104 -3.74 -9.39 -5.36
C ALA A 104 -2.65 -8.32 -5.48
N ILE A 105 -1.46 -8.52 -4.89
CA ILE A 105 -0.36 -7.56 -4.90
C ILE A 105 0.20 -7.40 -6.30
N CYS A 106 0.32 -6.17 -6.76
CA CYS A 106 0.90 -5.83 -8.06
C CYS A 106 1.69 -4.53 -8.00
N GLY A 107 2.31 -4.17 -9.10
CA GLY A 107 3.09 -2.94 -9.23
C GLY A 107 2.21 -1.68 -9.15
N PRO A 108 2.81 -0.53 -8.80
CA PRO A 108 2.09 0.73 -8.57
C PRO A 108 1.33 1.23 -9.80
N ASN A 109 1.79 0.89 -10.99
CA ASN A 109 1.21 1.32 -12.26
C ASN A 109 0.62 0.15 -13.09
N ASP A 110 0.52 -1.04 -12.49
CA ASP A 110 -0.19 -2.15 -13.12
C ASP A 110 -1.69 -1.84 -13.20
N PRO A 111 -2.40 -2.31 -14.23
CA PRO A 111 -3.81 -1.97 -14.42
C PRO A 111 -4.69 -2.52 -13.30
N ILE A 112 -5.79 -1.80 -13.01
CA ILE A 112 -6.89 -2.33 -12.22
C ILE A 112 -7.72 -3.23 -13.14
N LEU A 113 -7.89 -4.50 -12.75
CA LEU A 113 -8.67 -5.48 -13.50
C LEU A 113 -10.10 -5.52 -12.96
N ILE A 114 -11.08 -5.11 -13.76
CA ILE A 114 -12.50 -5.23 -13.38
C ILE A 114 -12.91 -6.71 -13.45
N PRO A 115 -13.25 -7.36 -12.33
CA PRO A 115 -13.58 -8.78 -12.33
C PRO A 115 -14.83 -9.09 -13.15
N ARG A 116 -14.93 -10.30 -13.68
CA ARG A 116 -16.11 -10.74 -14.45
C ARG A 116 -17.38 -10.62 -13.62
N GLY A 117 -18.39 -9.99 -14.19
CA GLY A 117 -19.69 -9.76 -13.52
C GLY A 117 -19.63 -8.74 -12.39
N SER A 118 -18.54 -7.97 -12.29
CA SER A 118 -18.40 -6.86 -11.37
C SER A 118 -19.01 -5.59 -11.95
N GLU A 119 -19.70 -4.84 -11.08
CA GLU A 119 -20.25 -3.53 -11.42
C GLU A 119 -19.93 -2.47 -10.35
N LYS A 120 -19.25 -2.87 -9.26
CA LYS A 120 -19.04 -2.01 -8.09
C LYS A 120 -17.56 -1.96 -7.65
N THR A 121 -16.64 -1.98 -8.63
CA THR A 121 -15.20 -1.80 -8.34
C THR A 121 -14.94 -0.36 -7.96
N ASP A 122 -14.27 -0.16 -6.82
CA ASP A 122 -14.06 1.11 -6.14
C ASP A 122 -12.57 1.30 -5.78
N TRP A 123 -12.16 2.51 -5.51
CA TRP A 123 -10.80 2.98 -5.21
C TRP A 123 -10.64 3.35 -3.76
N GLU A 124 -9.43 3.19 -3.21
CA GLU A 124 -9.08 3.57 -1.84
C GLU A 124 -7.58 3.91 -1.74
N VAL A 125 -7.22 5.21 -1.71
CA VAL A 125 -5.83 5.60 -1.39
C VAL A 125 -5.54 5.33 0.07
N GLU A 126 -4.44 4.61 0.36
CA GLU A 126 -4.07 4.21 1.72
C GLU A 126 -2.57 4.34 1.97
N LEU A 127 -2.22 4.66 3.22
CA LEU A 127 -0.86 4.50 3.71
C LEU A 127 -0.60 3.01 3.95
N ALA A 128 0.40 2.47 3.28
CA ALA A 128 0.92 1.13 3.56
C ALA A 128 2.11 1.21 4.52
N VAL A 129 2.08 0.39 5.56
CA VAL A 129 3.17 0.21 6.53
C VAL A 129 3.84 -1.13 6.24
N VAL A 130 5.16 -1.13 6.10
CA VAL A 130 5.94 -2.34 5.84
C VAL A 130 6.71 -2.73 7.08
N ILE A 131 6.53 -3.95 7.54
CA ILE A 131 7.23 -4.50 8.72
C ILE A 131 8.69 -4.83 8.33
N GLY A 132 9.62 -4.37 9.15
CA GLY A 132 11.06 -4.61 8.99
C GLY A 132 11.64 -5.60 9.99
N THR A 133 11.11 -5.60 11.19
CA THR A 133 11.55 -6.49 12.28
C THR A 133 10.36 -7.23 12.85
N LYS A 134 10.53 -8.51 13.15
CA LYS A 134 9.47 -9.36 13.73
C LYS A 134 8.81 -8.70 14.93
N ALA A 135 7.48 -8.55 14.90
CA ALA A 135 6.69 -7.98 15.98
C ALA A 135 5.68 -9.02 16.51
N LYS A 136 5.73 -9.26 17.82
CA LYS A 136 4.80 -10.13 18.56
C LYS A 136 4.65 -9.60 19.98
N TYR A 137 3.42 -9.27 20.37
CA TYR A 137 3.10 -8.68 21.68
C TYR A 137 3.89 -7.39 21.98
N VAL A 138 4.08 -6.55 20.97
CA VAL A 138 4.81 -5.29 21.12
C VAL A 138 3.91 -4.20 21.71
N SER A 139 4.50 -3.34 22.54
CA SER A 139 3.82 -2.16 23.05
C SER A 139 3.64 -1.10 21.94
N GLU A 140 2.67 -0.21 22.13
CA GLU A 140 2.48 0.90 21.18
C GLU A 140 3.71 1.83 21.12
N ALA A 141 4.37 2.04 22.27
CA ALA A 141 5.59 2.85 22.34
C ALA A 141 6.76 2.29 21.53
N GLU A 142 6.81 0.98 21.33
CA GLU A 142 7.88 0.30 20.58
C GLU A 142 7.48 -0.05 19.14
N ALA A 143 6.21 0.04 18.82
CA ALA A 143 5.64 -0.46 17.56
C ALA A 143 6.34 0.07 16.32
N LEU A 144 6.67 1.36 16.27
CA LEU A 144 7.34 1.98 15.13
C LEU A 144 8.80 1.50 14.94
N ASN A 145 9.43 0.93 15.97
CA ASN A 145 10.76 0.31 15.83
C ASN A 145 10.73 -0.96 14.99
N HIS A 146 9.56 -1.55 14.78
CA HIS A 146 9.37 -2.74 13.96
C HIS A 146 9.04 -2.43 12.50
N VAL A 147 8.88 -1.15 12.15
CA VAL A 147 8.53 -0.69 10.79
C VAL A 147 9.81 -0.46 9.97
N ALA A 148 9.88 -1.00 8.76
CA ALA A 148 10.94 -0.70 7.80
C ALA A 148 10.72 0.66 7.12
N GLY A 149 9.48 0.96 6.78
CA GLY A 149 9.09 2.19 6.09
C GLY A 149 7.64 2.15 5.60
N TYR A 150 7.34 3.05 4.68
CA TYR A 150 6.01 3.37 4.22
C TYR A 150 5.93 3.41 2.70
N ALA A 151 4.77 3.10 2.15
CA ALA A 151 4.49 3.16 0.72
C ALA A 151 3.05 3.65 0.46
N VAL A 152 2.73 3.95 -0.79
CA VAL A 152 1.34 4.17 -1.22
C VAL A 152 0.72 2.83 -1.58
N ALA A 153 -0.51 2.60 -1.16
CA ALA A 153 -1.34 1.48 -1.62
C ALA A 153 -2.65 1.99 -2.21
N ASN A 154 -3.21 1.23 -3.14
CA ASN A 154 -4.59 1.34 -3.58
C ASN A 154 -5.33 0.08 -3.14
N ASP A 155 -6.16 0.17 -2.09
CA ASP A 155 -6.96 -0.95 -1.60
C ASP A 155 -8.23 -1.14 -2.44
N VAL A 156 -8.04 -1.42 -3.74
CA VAL A 156 -9.13 -1.62 -4.69
C VAL A 156 -10.12 -2.65 -4.17
N SER A 157 -11.41 -2.35 -4.32
CA SER A 157 -12.50 -3.09 -3.69
C SER A 157 -13.62 -3.37 -4.68
N GLU A 158 -14.06 -4.60 -4.80
CA GLU A 158 -15.34 -4.91 -5.44
C GLU A 158 -16.42 -4.99 -4.37
N ARG A 159 -17.21 -3.92 -4.26
CA ARG A 159 -18.16 -3.73 -3.16
C ARG A 159 -19.27 -4.79 -3.08
N ALA A 160 -19.74 -5.28 -4.23
CA ALA A 160 -20.74 -6.35 -4.24
C ALA A 160 -20.15 -7.65 -3.67
N PHE A 161 -18.90 -7.99 -4.01
CA PHE A 161 -18.25 -9.18 -3.46
C PHE A 161 -17.91 -9.01 -1.98
N GLN A 162 -17.54 -7.80 -1.57
CA GLN A 162 -17.22 -7.44 -0.19
C GLN A 162 -18.44 -7.57 0.73
N ALA A 163 -19.56 -6.95 0.37
CA ALA A 163 -20.68 -6.74 1.28
C ALA A 163 -21.92 -7.59 0.96
N GLU A 164 -22.20 -7.88 -0.32
CA GLU A 164 -23.46 -8.50 -0.74
C GLU A 164 -23.39 -10.03 -0.82
N ARG A 165 -22.20 -10.62 -0.54
CA ARG A 165 -21.96 -12.06 -0.56
C ARG A 165 -21.55 -12.59 0.81
N ALA A 166 -22.49 -12.63 1.74
CA ALA A 166 -22.34 -13.12 3.12
C ALA A 166 -21.30 -12.33 3.96
N GLY A 167 -21.02 -11.07 3.62
CA GLY A 167 -20.26 -10.14 4.47
C GLY A 167 -18.79 -10.46 4.73
N GLN A 168 -18.18 -11.42 4.02
CA GLN A 168 -16.75 -11.69 4.14
C GLN A 168 -15.96 -10.80 3.16
N TRP A 169 -15.33 -9.77 3.68
CA TRP A 169 -14.68 -8.71 2.90
C TRP A 169 -13.57 -9.19 1.97
N THR A 170 -12.83 -10.21 2.38
CA THR A 170 -11.70 -10.76 1.61
C THR A 170 -12.05 -11.06 0.14
N LYS A 171 -13.29 -11.52 -0.14
CA LYS A 171 -13.73 -11.79 -1.52
C LYS A 171 -13.73 -10.56 -2.42
N GLY A 172 -14.10 -9.40 -1.90
CA GLY A 172 -14.12 -8.15 -2.63
C GLY A 172 -12.78 -7.39 -2.61
N LYS A 173 -11.84 -7.84 -1.82
CA LYS A 173 -10.54 -7.22 -1.59
C LYS A 173 -9.37 -7.99 -2.24
N SER A 174 -9.61 -9.20 -2.76
CA SER A 174 -8.55 -10.13 -3.19
C SER A 174 -8.61 -10.53 -4.65
N CYS A 175 -9.35 -9.78 -5.50
CA CYS A 175 -9.29 -9.98 -6.94
C CYS A 175 -7.88 -9.64 -7.44
N ASP A 176 -7.49 -10.18 -8.58
CA ASP A 176 -6.19 -9.95 -9.16
C ASP A 176 -5.96 -8.45 -9.44
N ASN A 177 -4.75 -7.98 -9.19
CA ASN A 177 -4.37 -6.56 -9.29
C ASN A 177 -5.23 -5.60 -8.42
N PHE A 178 -5.71 -6.05 -7.26
CA PHE A 178 -6.44 -5.20 -6.31
C PHE A 178 -5.57 -4.65 -5.17
N GLY A 179 -4.25 -4.80 -5.26
CA GLY A 179 -3.29 -4.37 -4.24
C GLY A 179 -2.05 -3.70 -4.85
N GLN A 180 -2.24 -2.59 -5.58
CA GLN A 180 -1.11 -1.80 -6.09
C GLN A 180 -0.29 -1.27 -4.93
N LEU A 181 1.03 -1.52 -4.94
CA LEU A 181 1.93 -1.18 -3.85
C LEU A 181 3.20 -0.52 -4.36
N GLY A 182 3.48 0.70 -3.94
CA GLY A 182 4.65 1.46 -4.35
C GLY A 182 4.33 2.94 -4.64
N PRO A 183 5.15 3.67 -5.45
CA PRO A 183 6.18 3.18 -6.36
C PRO A 183 7.46 2.69 -5.67
N TRP A 184 7.69 3.10 -4.43
CA TRP A 184 8.83 2.70 -3.61
C TRP A 184 8.44 2.58 -2.15
N LEU A 185 9.24 1.84 -1.40
CA LEU A 185 9.29 1.86 0.04
C LEU A 185 10.16 3.04 0.49
N VAL A 186 9.59 4.02 1.17
CA VAL A 186 10.32 5.09 1.83
C VAL A 186 10.69 4.63 3.24
N THR A 187 11.98 4.52 3.55
CA THR A 187 12.43 4.05 4.86
C THR A 187 11.99 4.99 5.97
N ARG A 188 11.69 4.44 7.16
CA ARG A 188 11.06 5.18 8.28
C ARG A 188 11.81 6.44 8.71
N ASP A 189 13.12 6.47 8.56
CA ASP A 189 13.97 7.63 8.87
C ASP A 189 13.69 8.85 7.96
N GLU A 190 13.10 8.66 6.78
CA GLU A 190 12.68 9.75 5.89
C GLU A 190 11.21 10.17 6.13
N VAL A 191 10.49 9.51 7.02
CA VAL A 191 9.10 9.83 7.39
C VAL A 191 9.03 10.06 8.90
N PRO A 192 9.36 11.26 9.39
CA PRO A 192 9.45 11.53 10.83
C PRO A 192 8.15 11.30 11.59
N ASP A 193 7.01 11.57 10.94
CA ASP A 193 5.70 11.35 11.51
C ASP A 193 4.71 10.82 10.45
N PRO A 194 4.37 9.52 10.49
CA PRO A 194 3.42 8.94 9.54
C PRO A 194 1.97 9.41 9.75
N GLN A 195 1.68 10.18 10.81
CA GLN A 195 0.34 10.71 11.11
C GLN A 195 0.12 12.13 10.58
N THR A 196 1.00 12.65 9.72
CA THR A 196 0.88 14.03 9.19
C THR A 196 0.95 14.11 7.67
N LEU A 197 0.78 12.97 6.98
CA LEU A 197 0.93 12.87 5.54
C LEU A 197 -0.38 13.26 4.83
N SER A 198 -0.29 14.15 3.83
CA SER A 198 -1.40 14.43 2.92
C SER A 198 -1.51 13.32 1.88
N MET A 199 -2.74 12.99 1.49
CA MET A 199 -3.03 11.94 0.52
C MET A 199 -4.19 12.33 -0.39
N TRP A 200 -4.12 11.90 -1.65
CA TRP A 200 -5.10 12.27 -2.66
C TRP A 200 -5.32 11.15 -3.66
N LEU A 201 -6.50 11.15 -4.30
CA LEU A 201 -6.83 10.28 -5.42
C LEU A 201 -7.73 11.01 -6.40
N THR A 202 -7.49 10.78 -7.69
CA THR A 202 -8.32 11.27 -8.79
C THR A 202 -8.78 10.11 -9.66
N VAL A 203 -9.96 10.25 -10.25
CA VAL A 203 -10.46 9.39 -11.34
C VAL A 203 -10.71 10.28 -12.54
N ASN A 204 -10.08 9.97 -13.67
CA ASN A 204 -10.14 10.76 -14.91
C ASN A 204 -9.81 12.25 -14.67
N GLY A 205 -8.83 12.53 -13.82
CA GLY A 205 -8.41 13.88 -13.44
C GLY A 205 -9.34 14.62 -12.47
N LYS A 206 -10.49 14.04 -12.11
CA LYS A 206 -11.38 14.61 -11.10
C LYS A 206 -10.98 14.12 -9.70
N THR A 207 -10.76 15.06 -8.78
CA THR A 207 -10.45 14.74 -7.38
C THR A 207 -11.61 13.99 -6.73
N MET A 208 -11.33 12.83 -6.19
CA MET A 208 -12.26 11.98 -5.46
C MET A 208 -11.92 11.93 -3.97
N GLN A 209 -10.64 11.71 -3.65
CA GLN A 209 -10.19 11.72 -2.26
C GLN A 209 -9.14 12.84 -2.07
N ASN A 210 -9.23 13.54 -0.94
CA ASN A 210 -8.26 14.53 -0.48
C ASN A 210 -8.29 14.53 1.05
N GLY A 211 -7.32 13.90 1.67
CA GLY A 211 -7.30 13.64 3.10
C GLY A 211 -5.91 13.68 3.70
N SER A 212 -5.82 13.26 4.95
CA SER A 212 -4.55 13.19 5.67
C SER A 212 -4.58 12.06 6.69
N THR A 213 -3.45 11.39 6.88
CA THR A 213 -3.26 10.38 7.93
C THR A 213 -3.49 10.94 9.34
N LYS A 214 -3.53 12.28 9.48
CA LYS A 214 -3.85 12.96 10.74
C LYS A 214 -5.26 12.64 11.26
N THR A 215 -6.19 12.28 10.37
CA THR A 215 -7.59 11.97 10.74
C THR A 215 -7.84 10.48 10.95
N MET A 216 -6.78 9.65 10.98
CA MET A 216 -6.89 8.26 11.42
C MET A 216 -7.43 8.16 12.85
N VAL A 217 -8.36 7.22 13.07
CA VAL A 217 -8.87 6.87 14.40
C VAL A 217 -7.78 6.13 15.19
N TYR A 218 -7.17 5.15 14.55
CA TYR A 218 -6.08 4.35 15.09
C TYR A 218 -4.80 4.65 14.31
N GLY A 219 -3.84 5.30 14.96
CA GLY A 219 -2.55 5.63 14.35
C GLY A 219 -1.70 4.40 14.07
N VAL A 220 -0.64 4.57 13.27
CA VAL A 220 0.25 3.48 12.84
C VAL A 220 0.80 2.68 14.03
N ALA A 221 1.29 3.36 15.08
CA ALA A 221 1.84 2.68 16.26
C ALA A 221 0.80 1.79 16.95
N HIS A 222 -0.43 2.31 17.13
CA HIS A 222 -1.55 1.55 17.67
C HIS A 222 -1.87 0.33 16.81
N VAL A 223 -2.00 0.51 15.50
CA VAL A 223 -2.32 -0.59 14.56
C VAL A 223 -1.28 -1.70 14.61
N VAL A 224 0.02 -1.38 14.57
CA VAL A 224 1.09 -2.39 14.64
C VAL A 224 1.06 -3.11 15.97
N SER A 225 0.94 -2.38 17.10
CA SER A 225 0.82 -2.96 18.44
C SER A 225 -0.39 -3.90 18.53
N TYR A 226 -1.56 -3.43 18.11
CA TYR A 226 -2.81 -4.17 18.16
C TYR A 226 -2.74 -5.47 17.35
N LEU A 227 -2.30 -5.42 16.09
CA LEU A 227 -2.14 -6.60 15.23
C LEU A 227 -1.17 -7.62 15.83
N SER A 228 -0.12 -7.15 16.48
CA SER A 228 0.89 -8.02 17.11
C SER A 228 0.36 -8.86 18.27
N GLN A 229 -0.81 -8.51 18.84
CA GLN A 229 -1.46 -9.29 19.90
C GLN A 229 -2.10 -10.57 19.35
N PHE A 230 -2.56 -10.55 18.12
CA PHE A 230 -3.29 -11.66 17.50
C PHE A 230 -2.40 -12.55 16.63
N MET A 231 -1.41 -11.95 15.95
CA MET A 231 -0.54 -12.67 15.03
C MET A 231 0.90 -12.14 15.08
N THR A 232 1.87 -12.98 14.75
CA THR A 232 3.23 -12.50 14.53
C THR A 232 3.32 -11.77 13.20
N LEU A 233 3.79 -10.53 13.23
CA LEU A 233 4.15 -9.76 12.03
C LEU A 233 5.60 -10.08 11.68
N HIS A 234 5.86 -10.35 10.41
CA HIS A 234 7.18 -10.72 9.90
C HIS A 234 7.73 -9.63 8.95
N PRO A 235 9.05 -9.54 8.79
CA PRO A 235 9.64 -8.65 7.79
C PRO A 235 9.05 -8.89 6.39
N GLY A 236 8.57 -7.82 5.76
CA GLY A 236 7.89 -7.86 4.46
C GLY A 236 6.37 -8.00 4.54
N ASP A 237 5.77 -8.22 5.71
CA ASP A 237 4.32 -8.06 5.87
C ASP A 237 3.93 -6.60 5.63
N VAL A 238 2.80 -6.41 4.97
CA VAL A 238 2.24 -5.10 4.61
C VAL A 238 0.94 -4.88 5.39
N ILE A 239 0.79 -3.68 5.94
CA ILE A 239 -0.44 -3.25 6.61
C ILE A 239 -0.97 -2.02 5.85
N SER A 240 -2.16 -2.14 5.26
CA SER A 240 -2.91 -1.04 4.68
C SER A 240 -3.81 -0.43 5.75
N THR A 241 -3.70 0.89 5.99
CA THR A 241 -4.14 1.50 7.25
C THR A 241 -5.51 2.14 7.20
N GLY A 242 -6.26 1.94 6.11
CA GLY A 242 -7.56 2.56 5.88
C GLY A 242 -7.46 3.77 4.96
N THR A 243 -8.60 4.18 4.45
CA THR A 243 -8.75 5.23 3.44
C THR A 243 -9.54 6.43 3.97
N PRO A 244 -9.22 7.69 3.54
CA PRO A 244 -10.02 8.87 3.85
C PRO A 244 -11.34 8.89 3.05
N PRO A 245 -12.27 9.83 3.32
CA PRO A 245 -13.51 10.00 2.56
C PRO A 245 -13.29 10.21 1.06
N GLY A 246 -14.34 9.93 0.26
CA GLY A 246 -14.37 10.13 -1.18
C GLY A 246 -14.29 8.86 -1.99
N VAL A 247 -14.57 7.71 -1.36
CA VAL A 247 -14.74 6.43 -2.08
C VAL A 247 -16.05 6.43 -2.87
N GLY A 248 -16.07 5.69 -3.98
CA GLY A 248 -17.23 5.68 -4.87
C GLY A 248 -18.52 5.17 -4.23
N MET A 249 -18.42 4.21 -3.32
CA MET A 249 -19.55 3.70 -2.54
C MET A 249 -20.19 4.78 -1.64
N GLY A 250 -19.40 5.73 -1.11
CA GLY A 250 -19.90 6.81 -0.25
C GLY A 250 -20.58 7.95 -1.02
N MET A 251 -20.39 8.02 -2.33
CA MET A 251 -20.95 9.11 -3.16
C MET A 251 -22.46 9.00 -3.35
N LYS A 252 -23.08 10.15 -3.63
CA LYS A 252 -24.53 10.23 -3.94
C LYS A 252 -24.75 11.00 -5.26
N PRO A 253 -25.08 10.28 -6.38
CA PRO A 253 -25.19 8.83 -6.51
C PRO A 253 -23.84 8.12 -6.40
N GLN A 254 -23.85 6.82 -6.05
CA GLN A 254 -22.65 5.98 -6.01
C GLN A 254 -21.96 5.95 -7.38
N GLN A 255 -20.64 5.93 -7.38
CA GLN A 255 -19.81 5.88 -8.59
C GLN A 255 -18.80 4.73 -8.47
N TYR A 256 -18.58 4.02 -9.56
CA TYR A 256 -17.68 2.89 -9.61
C TYR A 256 -16.87 2.90 -10.89
N LEU A 257 -15.66 2.35 -10.84
CA LEU A 257 -14.74 2.26 -11.96
C LEU A 257 -15.32 1.46 -13.13
N ARG A 258 -14.95 1.90 -14.34
CA ARG A 258 -15.29 1.24 -15.59
C ARG A 258 -14.04 1.05 -16.44
N PRO A 259 -13.97 0.03 -17.31
CA PRO A 259 -12.90 -0.07 -18.30
C PRO A 259 -12.76 1.22 -19.09
N GLY A 260 -11.53 1.72 -19.21
CA GLY A 260 -11.18 3.01 -19.82
C GLY A 260 -10.99 4.16 -18.82
N ASP A 261 -11.37 4.00 -17.55
CA ASP A 261 -11.05 4.98 -16.52
C ASP A 261 -9.54 4.99 -16.21
N VAL A 262 -9.07 6.10 -15.66
CA VAL A 262 -7.70 6.28 -15.18
C VAL A 262 -7.75 6.72 -13.71
N VAL A 263 -7.07 5.98 -12.85
CA VAL A 263 -6.92 6.30 -11.44
C VAL A 263 -5.51 6.82 -11.18
N GLU A 264 -5.38 7.98 -10.56
CA GLU A 264 -4.10 8.50 -10.09
C GLU A 264 -4.22 8.81 -8.60
N LEU A 265 -3.20 8.43 -7.84
CA LEU A 265 -3.18 8.62 -6.39
C LEU A 265 -1.76 8.85 -5.88
N GLY A 266 -1.67 9.45 -4.69
CA GLY A 266 -0.37 9.70 -4.09
C GLY A 266 -0.46 10.11 -2.63
N ILE A 267 0.67 10.02 -1.96
CA ILE A 267 0.88 10.49 -0.59
C ILE A 267 2.15 11.34 -0.58
N ASP A 268 2.09 12.50 0.05
CA ASP A 268 3.22 13.42 0.13
C ASP A 268 4.48 12.74 0.69
N GLY A 269 5.60 12.89 -0.01
CA GLY A 269 6.88 12.26 0.32
C GLY A 269 7.00 10.79 -0.09
N LEU A 270 5.90 10.08 -0.32
CA LEU A 270 5.90 8.64 -0.64
C LEU A 270 5.78 8.34 -2.14
N GLY A 271 5.44 9.34 -2.96
CA GLY A 271 5.31 9.18 -4.40
C GLY A 271 3.86 9.08 -4.88
N ARG A 272 3.69 8.68 -6.13
CA ARG A 272 2.38 8.59 -6.80
C ARG A 272 2.29 7.35 -7.67
N GLN A 273 1.07 6.94 -7.93
CA GLN A 273 0.71 5.81 -8.79
C GLN A 273 -0.25 6.29 -9.88
N ARG A 274 -0.29 5.57 -11.01
CA ARG A 274 -1.28 5.74 -12.07
C ARG A 274 -1.67 4.38 -12.61
N GLN A 275 -2.96 4.06 -12.59
CA GLN A 275 -3.50 2.82 -13.11
C GLN A 275 -4.52 3.08 -14.22
N ASP A 276 -4.39 2.37 -15.33
CA ASP A 276 -5.47 2.22 -16.31
C ASP A 276 -6.44 1.15 -15.81
N VAL A 277 -7.75 1.37 -15.99
CA VAL A 277 -8.78 0.41 -15.61
C VAL A 277 -9.16 -0.39 -16.85
N VAL A 278 -9.08 -1.73 -16.77
CA VAL A 278 -9.37 -2.63 -17.89
C VAL A 278 -10.30 -3.76 -17.45
N ALA A 279 -11.00 -4.36 -18.39
CA ALA A 279 -11.77 -5.57 -18.10
C ALA A 279 -10.81 -6.74 -17.86
N ASP A 280 -11.11 -7.58 -16.88
CA ASP A 280 -10.46 -8.88 -16.72
C ASP A 280 -11.03 -9.82 -17.78
N GLY A 281 -10.18 -10.27 -18.71
CA GLY A 281 -10.48 -10.94 -19.97
C GLY A 281 -11.44 -12.14 -19.95
#